data_66ecdbd69f8af598c971aa15b92bd383
#
_entry.id   66ecdbd69f8af598c971aa15b92bd383
#
_cell.length_a   1.000
_cell.length_b   1.000
_cell.length_c   1.000
_cell.angle_alpha   90.00
_cell.angle_beta   90.00
_cell.angle_gamma   90.00
#
_symmetry.space_group_name_H-M   'P 1'
#
loop_
_entity.id
_entity.type
_entity.pdbx_description
1 polymer ?
#
loop_
_entity_poly.entity_id
_entity_poly.type
_entity_poly.pdbx_seq_one_letter_code
_entity_poly.pdbx_strand_id
1 'polypeptide(L)'
;MKWYFILILTIVLSCNEKELKTASVAFYNLENLFDTEPDSSSINEPFTPEGEKKWDQVGYTNKLKNLAKVIGELANGGAPTFLGVCEVENKKVLEDLIAQPSLKKENYAIVHIDSPDERGIDVGFIYKKSIFTVEHFTAHQPDLSYSKDLTRDILHVQGKVINGETLHFIINHWPSRGGGSEASESKRIAAATTLNNIKVSILKTEPNAKIIVMGDFNDEPSDKSIAEVLDVSCNQSNTAKGQFFNAFCDIEKAGKGSYLYRDSWDMLDQIMVSSTLLSDTNAIHFKNNSATIKSETWMLQTGKYEGYPLRTYGGNTYLNGYSDHLPVFILLQN
;
A
#
# COMPACT_ATOMS: atom_id res chain seq x y z
N MET A 1 -75.51 8.07 -7.64
CA MET A 1 -74.24 7.61 -8.25
C MET A 1 -73.08 8.23 -7.44
N LYS A 2 -72.45 7.50 -6.51
CA LYS A 2 -71.34 8.02 -5.67
C LYS A 2 -70.02 7.64 -6.32
N TRP A 3 -69.26 8.65 -6.72
CA TRP A 3 -67.92 8.47 -7.27
C TRP A 3 -66.91 8.38 -6.10
N TYR A 4 -66.19 7.26 -5.96
CA TYR A 4 -65.06 7.11 -5.05
C TYR A 4 -63.76 7.44 -5.81
N PHE A 5 -63.09 8.52 -5.40
CA PHE A 5 -61.74 8.82 -5.87
C PHE A 5 -60.74 7.95 -5.06
N ILE A 6 -60.07 7.04 -5.74
CA ILE A 6 -58.95 6.29 -5.15
C ILE A 6 -57.69 7.14 -5.34
N LEU A 7 -57.19 7.66 -4.23
CA LEU A 7 -55.89 8.36 -4.18
C LEU A 7 -54.76 7.31 -4.16
N ILE A 8 -54.05 7.13 -5.27
CA ILE A 8 -52.87 6.27 -5.34
C ILE A 8 -51.71 7.10 -4.79
N LEU A 9 -51.25 6.76 -3.56
CA LEU A 9 -50.08 7.34 -2.93
C LEU A 9 -48.84 6.62 -3.49
N THR A 10 -48.16 7.21 -4.47
CA THR A 10 -46.87 6.75 -4.96
C THR A 10 -45.80 7.09 -3.92
N ILE A 11 -45.35 6.09 -3.15
CA ILE A 11 -44.19 6.22 -2.29
C ILE A 11 -42.95 6.17 -3.20
N VAL A 12 -42.35 7.32 -3.47
CA VAL A 12 -41.04 7.43 -4.09
C VAL A 12 -40.02 7.06 -2.99
N LEU A 13 -39.57 5.82 -2.97
CA LEU A 13 -38.41 5.42 -2.20
C LEU A 13 -37.19 6.14 -2.82
N SER A 14 -36.79 7.26 -2.24
CA SER A 14 -35.50 7.87 -2.50
C SER A 14 -34.44 6.90 -2.02
N CYS A 15 -33.86 6.14 -2.93
CA CYS A 15 -32.63 5.40 -2.68
C CYS A 15 -31.55 6.47 -2.50
N ASN A 16 -31.18 6.78 -1.27
CA ASN A 16 -30.01 7.60 -0.99
C ASN A 16 -28.80 6.73 -1.39
N GLU A 17 -28.38 6.80 -2.65
CA GLU A 17 -27.10 6.25 -3.06
C GLU A 17 -26.02 6.93 -2.20
N LYS A 18 -25.33 6.14 -1.40
CA LYS A 18 -24.20 6.63 -0.60
C LYS A 18 -23.09 6.98 -1.58
N GLU A 19 -22.92 8.26 -1.81
CA GLU A 19 -21.94 8.81 -2.75
C GLU A 19 -20.55 8.80 -2.12
N LEU A 20 -19.56 8.20 -2.78
CA LEU A 20 -18.18 8.25 -2.39
C LEU A 20 -17.56 9.56 -2.90
N LYS A 21 -17.65 10.65 -2.13
CA LYS A 21 -17.11 11.94 -2.55
C LYS A 21 -15.59 11.98 -2.68
N THR A 22 -14.88 11.34 -1.76
CA THR A 22 -13.42 11.25 -1.76
C THR A 22 -12.99 10.00 -1.01
N ALA A 23 -12.02 9.27 -1.55
CA ALA A 23 -11.35 8.17 -0.89
C ALA A 23 -9.83 8.38 -0.93
N SER A 24 -9.14 8.05 0.14
CA SER A 24 -7.69 8.05 0.20
C SER A 24 -7.15 6.64 -0.01
N VAL A 25 -6.12 6.54 -0.84
CA VAL A 25 -5.34 5.32 -1.06
C VAL A 25 -3.94 5.58 -0.56
N ALA A 26 -3.46 4.78 0.37
CA ALA A 26 -2.17 4.95 0.99
C ALA A 26 -1.34 3.66 0.93
N PHE A 27 -0.03 3.83 1.03
CA PHE A 27 0.91 2.73 1.21
C PHE A 27 1.90 3.05 2.32
N TYR A 28 2.25 2.04 3.14
CA TYR A 28 3.20 2.19 4.23
C TYR A 28 4.01 0.91 4.46
N ASN A 29 5.32 0.97 4.32
CA ASN A 29 6.24 -0.06 4.81
C ASN A 29 6.29 0.03 6.35
N LEU A 30 5.93 -1.06 7.05
CA LEU A 30 5.80 -1.08 8.50
C LEU A 30 7.11 -1.41 9.24
N GLU A 31 8.21 -1.57 8.52
CA GLU A 31 9.54 -1.91 9.06
C GLU A 31 9.49 -3.11 10.01
N ASN A 32 9.46 -4.34 9.45
CA ASN A 32 9.53 -5.60 10.19
C ASN A 32 8.53 -5.68 11.36
N LEU A 33 7.24 -5.62 11.04
CA LEU A 33 6.18 -5.80 12.03
C LEU A 33 6.01 -7.30 12.33
N PHE A 34 6.78 -7.80 13.29
CA PHE A 34 6.72 -9.14 13.85
C PHE A 34 5.98 -9.14 15.17
N ASP A 35 5.29 -10.24 15.51
CA ASP A 35 4.84 -10.47 16.87
C ASP A 35 5.98 -11.03 17.77
N THR A 36 5.67 -11.57 18.91
CA THR A 36 6.67 -12.08 19.85
C THR A 36 6.62 -13.60 19.99
N GLU A 37 5.75 -14.25 19.23
CA GLU A 37 5.62 -15.71 19.25
C GLU A 37 6.67 -16.33 18.32
N PRO A 38 7.36 -17.38 18.75
CA PRO A 38 8.32 -18.08 17.90
C PRO A 38 7.62 -18.70 16.69
N ASP A 39 8.00 -18.33 15.48
CA ASP A 39 7.59 -19.04 14.29
C ASP A 39 8.29 -20.40 14.19
N SER A 40 7.57 -21.42 13.73
CA SER A 40 8.11 -22.78 13.50
C SER A 40 9.21 -22.82 12.41
N SER A 41 9.30 -21.77 11.60
CA SER A 41 10.29 -21.66 10.51
C SER A 41 11.65 -21.12 10.94
N SER A 42 11.81 -20.60 12.17
CA SER A 42 13.03 -19.96 12.71
C SER A 42 13.57 -18.76 11.90
N ILE A 43 12.78 -18.24 10.96
CA ILE A 43 13.24 -17.18 10.06
C ILE A 43 13.30 -15.82 10.78
N ASN A 44 12.45 -15.60 11.77
CA ASN A 44 12.36 -14.36 12.53
C ASN A 44 13.13 -14.35 13.85
N GLU A 45 14.10 -15.24 14.02
CA GLU A 45 14.93 -15.33 15.25
C GLU A 45 15.44 -13.97 15.79
N PRO A 46 15.86 -13.00 14.95
CA PRO A 46 16.27 -11.69 15.46
C PRO A 46 15.17 -10.94 16.23
N PHE A 47 13.89 -11.14 15.84
CA PHE A 47 12.72 -10.43 16.38
C PHE A 47 11.95 -11.28 17.41
N THR A 48 12.68 -11.92 18.33
CA THR A 48 12.15 -12.65 19.46
C THR A 48 12.72 -12.10 20.77
N PRO A 49 12.14 -12.40 21.94
CA PRO A 49 12.67 -11.95 23.24
C PRO A 49 14.12 -12.41 23.50
N GLU A 50 14.50 -13.58 23.01
CA GLU A 50 15.85 -14.16 23.10
C GLU A 50 16.74 -13.75 21.93
N GLY A 51 16.15 -13.27 20.83
CA GLY A 51 16.83 -12.90 19.61
C GLY A 51 17.74 -11.67 19.73
N GLU A 52 18.42 -11.34 18.64
CA GLU A 52 19.39 -10.23 18.61
C GLU A 52 18.75 -8.87 18.92
N LYS A 53 17.49 -8.65 18.50
CA LYS A 53 16.75 -7.42 18.73
C LYS A 53 16.12 -7.33 20.12
N LYS A 54 16.10 -8.43 20.88
CA LYS A 54 15.40 -8.49 22.19
C LYS A 54 13.95 -8.00 22.07
N TRP A 55 13.28 -8.49 21.00
CA TRP A 55 11.95 -8.06 20.64
C TRP A 55 10.91 -8.69 21.57
N ASP A 56 10.43 -7.90 22.52
CA ASP A 56 9.50 -8.34 23.57
C ASP A 56 8.10 -7.73 23.37
N GLN A 57 7.17 -8.18 24.23
CA GLN A 57 5.78 -7.70 24.21
C GLN A 57 5.66 -6.17 24.41
N VAL A 58 6.61 -5.53 25.11
CA VAL A 58 6.60 -4.08 25.32
C VAL A 58 6.97 -3.38 24.01
N GLY A 59 8.02 -3.85 23.35
CA GLY A 59 8.43 -3.36 22.02
C GLY A 59 7.31 -3.52 20.98
N TYR A 60 6.71 -4.71 20.91
CA TYR A 60 5.59 -5.00 20.00
C TYR A 60 4.39 -4.05 20.24
N THR A 61 3.96 -3.93 21.50
CA THR A 61 2.85 -3.03 21.87
C THR A 61 3.12 -1.57 21.50
N ASN A 62 4.35 -1.10 21.74
CA ASN A 62 4.77 0.25 21.38
C ASN A 62 4.78 0.44 19.86
N LYS A 63 5.30 -0.53 19.11
CA LYS A 63 5.33 -0.50 17.63
C LYS A 63 3.91 -0.39 17.07
N LEU A 64 2.98 -1.24 17.51
CA LEU A 64 1.57 -1.18 17.11
C LEU A 64 0.95 0.20 17.39
N LYS A 65 1.19 0.76 18.59
CA LYS A 65 0.68 2.08 18.98
C LYS A 65 1.27 3.18 18.09
N ASN A 66 2.56 3.12 17.80
CA ASN A 66 3.27 4.10 16.97
C ASN A 66 2.76 4.04 15.51
N LEU A 67 2.68 2.86 14.91
CA LEU A 67 2.13 2.67 13.57
C LEU A 67 0.67 3.13 13.49
N ALA A 68 -0.15 2.78 14.48
CA ALA A 68 -1.55 3.19 14.52
C ALA A 68 -1.72 4.71 14.63
N LYS A 69 -0.79 5.42 15.29
CA LYS A 69 -0.76 6.89 15.31
C LYS A 69 -0.50 7.43 13.91
N VAL A 70 0.54 6.94 13.21
CA VAL A 70 0.85 7.37 11.83
C VAL A 70 -0.34 7.13 10.92
N ILE A 71 -0.89 5.90 10.91
CA ILE A 71 -2.01 5.51 10.05
C ILE A 71 -3.26 6.35 10.37
N GLY A 72 -3.52 6.62 11.65
CA GLY A 72 -4.68 7.42 12.09
C GLY A 72 -4.68 8.86 11.60
N GLU A 73 -3.51 9.40 11.22
CA GLU A 73 -3.31 10.77 10.76
C GLU A 73 -2.77 10.86 9.31
N LEU A 74 -2.73 9.72 8.58
CA LEU A 74 -1.98 9.59 7.35
C LEU A 74 -2.54 10.45 6.21
N ALA A 75 -3.84 10.38 5.95
CA ALA A 75 -4.46 11.00 4.78
C ALA A 75 -5.37 12.16 5.19
N ASN A 76 -5.00 13.40 4.84
CA ASN A 76 -5.76 14.61 5.16
C ASN A 76 -6.12 14.73 6.67
N GLY A 77 -5.21 14.29 7.56
CA GLY A 77 -5.42 14.30 9.01
C GLY A 77 -6.35 13.21 9.53
N GLY A 78 -6.61 12.16 8.74
CA GLY A 78 -7.41 11.01 9.11
C GLY A 78 -6.83 9.69 8.63
N ALA A 79 -7.44 8.59 9.06
CA ALA A 79 -7.05 7.25 8.63
C ALA A 79 -7.53 6.98 7.19
N PRO A 80 -6.69 6.34 6.32
CA PRO A 80 -6.98 6.16 4.90
C PRO A 80 -8.19 5.24 4.67
N THR A 81 -8.81 5.37 3.49
CA THR A 81 -9.89 4.48 3.07
C THR A 81 -9.34 3.11 2.67
N PHE A 82 -8.22 3.11 1.96
CA PHE A 82 -7.48 1.96 1.49
C PHE A 82 -6.01 2.11 1.88
N LEU A 83 -5.43 1.05 2.42
CA LEU A 83 -4.04 1.04 2.87
C LEU A 83 -3.37 -0.27 2.45
N GLY A 84 -2.39 -0.19 1.56
CA GLY A 84 -1.41 -1.24 1.34
C GLY A 84 -0.30 -1.16 2.37
N VAL A 85 0.15 -2.30 2.84
CA VAL A 85 1.27 -2.40 3.78
C VAL A 85 2.23 -3.50 3.36
N CYS A 86 3.46 -3.40 3.82
CA CYS A 86 4.45 -4.46 3.69
C CYS A 86 5.32 -4.60 4.94
N GLU A 87 6.20 -5.60 4.93
CA GLU A 87 7.02 -6.01 6.07
C GLU A 87 6.17 -6.38 7.28
N VAL A 88 5.16 -7.18 7.03
CA VAL A 88 4.28 -7.77 8.06
C VAL A 88 4.53 -9.27 8.12
N GLU A 89 4.61 -9.82 9.31
CA GLU A 89 4.89 -11.24 9.53
C GLU A 89 3.70 -12.13 9.14
N ASN A 90 2.50 -11.73 9.56
CA ASN A 90 1.31 -12.56 9.41
C ASN A 90 0.03 -11.71 9.53
N LYS A 91 -1.13 -12.35 9.33
CA LYS A 91 -2.43 -11.67 9.46
C LYS A 91 -2.69 -11.17 10.89
N LYS A 92 -2.19 -11.88 11.91
CA LYS A 92 -2.42 -11.56 13.33
C LYS A 92 -1.85 -10.18 13.69
N VAL A 93 -0.65 -9.85 13.24
CA VAL A 93 -0.05 -8.53 13.52
C VAL A 93 -0.87 -7.38 12.90
N LEU A 94 -1.52 -7.62 11.75
CA LEU A 94 -2.44 -6.66 11.13
C LEU A 94 -3.76 -6.54 11.91
N GLU A 95 -4.29 -7.65 12.43
CA GLU A 95 -5.47 -7.65 13.30
C GLU A 95 -5.20 -6.87 14.59
N ASP A 96 -4.04 -7.06 15.21
CA ASP A 96 -3.62 -6.32 16.40
C ASP A 96 -3.40 -4.83 16.11
N LEU A 97 -2.91 -4.49 14.90
CA LEU A 97 -2.72 -3.10 14.47
C LEU A 97 -4.06 -2.37 14.30
N ILE A 98 -5.02 -2.95 13.57
CA ILE A 98 -6.32 -2.30 13.37
C ILE A 98 -7.19 -2.29 14.64
N ALA A 99 -6.88 -3.13 15.63
CA ALA A 99 -7.54 -3.13 16.94
C ALA A 99 -7.08 -1.98 17.85
N GLN A 100 -6.01 -1.26 17.49
CA GLN A 100 -5.52 -0.14 18.29
C GLN A 100 -6.59 0.95 18.44
N PRO A 101 -6.67 1.64 19.59
CA PRO A 101 -7.75 2.60 19.89
C PRO A 101 -7.95 3.68 18.82
N SER A 102 -6.87 4.17 18.21
CA SER A 102 -6.92 5.19 17.15
C SER A 102 -7.54 4.69 15.84
N LEU A 103 -7.48 3.38 15.55
CA LEU A 103 -7.96 2.77 14.31
C LEU A 103 -9.26 1.98 14.45
N LYS A 104 -9.56 1.51 15.66
CA LYS A 104 -10.73 0.64 15.93
C LYS A 104 -12.05 1.21 15.41
N LYS A 105 -12.23 2.53 15.47
CA LYS A 105 -13.44 3.23 14.99
C LYS A 105 -13.60 3.19 13.46
N GLU A 106 -12.52 2.95 12.71
CA GLU A 106 -12.51 2.96 11.24
C GLU A 106 -13.16 1.72 10.64
N ASN A 107 -13.39 0.67 11.45
CA ASN A 107 -14.02 -0.59 11.05
C ASN A 107 -13.35 -1.24 9.84
N TYR A 108 -12.04 -1.38 9.93
CA TYR A 108 -11.23 -1.98 8.88
C TYR A 108 -11.46 -3.49 8.71
N ALA A 109 -11.19 -3.98 7.51
CA ALA A 109 -10.96 -5.39 7.20
C ALA A 109 -9.59 -5.56 6.54
N ILE A 110 -9.12 -6.79 6.51
CA ILE A 110 -7.78 -7.16 6.05
C ILE A 110 -7.90 -8.23 4.96
N VAL A 111 -7.10 -8.09 3.90
CA VAL A 111 -6.73 -9.16 2.98
C VAL A 111 -5.25 -9.42 3.16
N HIS A 112 -4.88 -10.66 3.40
CA HIS A 112 -3.51 -11.11 3.60
C HIS A 112 -3.38 -12.56 3.13
N ILE A 113 -2.24 -12.88 2.52
CA ILE A 113 -1.83 -14.23 2.13
C ILE A 113 -0.35 -14.33 2.51
N ASP A 114 0.00 -15.43 3.21
CA ASP A 114 1.40 -15.73 3.52
C ASP A 114 2.17 -15.99 2.23
N SER A 115 3.35 -15.40 2.09
CA SER A 115 4.24 -15.57 0.95
C SER A 115 5.46 -16.42 1.31
N PRO A 116 6.17 -16.98 0.32
CA PRO A 116 7.33 -17.83 0.58
C PRO A 116 8.62 -17.04 0.89
N ASP A 117 8.54 -15.78 1.26
CA ASP A 117 9.70 -14.91 1.51
C ASP A 117 10.63 -15.48 2.59
N GLU A 118 11.95 -15.43 2.32
CA GLU A 118 12.96 -15.98 3.23
C GLU A 118 13.07 -15.25 4.57
N ARG A 119 12.59 -14.02 4.66
CA ARG A 119 12.54 -13.23 5.90
C ARG A 119 11.25 -13.46 6.71
N GLY A 120 10.28 -14.22 6.14
CA GLY A 120 8.96 -14.39 6.74
C GLY A 120 8.16 -13.09 6.82
N ILE A 121 8.23 -12.28 5.77
CA ILE A 121 7.47 -11.03 5.67
C ILE A 121 6.58 -11.01 4.43
N ASP A 122 5.45 -10.35 4.55
CA ASP A 122 4.40 -10.31 3.55
C ASP A 122 3.99 -8.90 3.18
N VAL A 123 3.05 -8.82 2.24
CA VAL A 123 2.24 -7.64 1.97
C VAL A 123 0.82 -7.85 2.49
N GLY A 124 0.14 -6.76 2.82
CA GLY A 124 -1.24 -6.78 3.27
C GLY A 124 -2.06 -5.63 2.68
N PHE A 125 -3.37 -5.81 2.67
CA PHE A 125 -4.32 -4.78 2.26
C PHE A 125 -5.37 -4.57 3.33
N ILE A 126 -5.53 -3.34 3.78
CA ILE A 126 -6.46 -2.90 4.83
C ILE A 126 -7.44 -1.91 4.21
N TYR A 127 -8.74 -2.09 4.45
CA TYR A 127 -9.77 -1.25 3.85
C TYR A 127 -10.96 -1.03 4.77
N LYS A 128 -11.65 0.11 4.62
CA LYS A 128 -12.89 0.42 5.36
C LYS A 128 -14.05 -0.42 4.83
N LYS A 129 -14.59 -1.33 5.64
CA LYS A 129 -15.73 -2.21 5.29
C LYS A 129 -16.99 -1.46 4.85
N SER A 130 -17.16 -0.23 5.33
CA SER A 130 -18.30 0.60 4.94
C SER A 130 -18.21 1.15 3.51
N ILE A 131 -17.02 1.09 2.89
CA ILE A 131 -16.74 1.68 1.58
C ILE A 131 -16.48 0.62 0.52
N PHE A 132 -15.89 -0.51 0.90
CA PHE A 132 -15.43 -1.50 -0.07
C PHE A 132 -15.79 -2.92 0.36
N THR A 133 -16.22 -3.71 -0.63
CA THR A 133 -16.49 -5.15 -0.46
C THR A 133 -15.57 -5.92 -1.39
N VAL A 134 -14.70 -6.73 -0.82
CA VAL A 134 -13.80 -7.62 -1.59
C VAL A 134 -14.62 -8.73 -2.23
N GLU A 135 -14.40 -8.96 -3.52
CA GLU A 135 -15.02 -10.04 -4.30
C GLU A 135 -14.02 -11.17 -4.59
N HIS A 136 -12.79 -10.80 -4.96
CA HIS A 136 -11.71 -11.76 -5.25
C HIS A 136 -10.36 -11.23 -4.78
N PHE A 137 -9.47 -12.13 -4.40
CA PHE A 137 -8.07 -11.82 -4.16
C PHE A 137 -7.18 -13.03 -4.45
N THR A 138 -5.95 -12.77 -4.86
CA THR A 138 -4.96 -13.79 -5.18
C THR A 138 -3.55 -13.23 -4.99
N ALA A 139 -2.61 -14.11 -4.67
CA ALA A 139 -1.19 -13.82 -4.60
C ALA A 139 -0.50 -14.33 -5.88
N HIS A 140 0.49 -13.61 -6.35
CA HIS A 140 1.28 -13.92 -7.54
C HIS A 140 2.75 -13.89 -7.19
N GLN A 141 3.41 -15.03 -7.28
CA GLN A 141 4.83 -15.14 -7.01
C GLN A 141 5.65 -14.58 -8.17
N PRO A 142 6.58 -13.63 -7.93
CA PRO A 142 7.57 -13.24 -8.92
C PRO A 142 8.44 -14.42 -9.36
N ASP A 143 8.67 -14.57 -10.67
CA ASP A 143 9.46 -15.67 -11.21
C ASP A 143 10.96 -15.41 -11.00
N LEU A 144 11.51 -15.95 -9.92
CA LEU A 144 12.93 -15.97 -9.61
C LEU A 144 13.60 -17.33 -9.86
N SER A 145 13.06 -18.14 -10.78
CA SER A 145 13.52 -19.51 -11.06
C SER A 145 14.98 -19.61 -11.49
N TYR A 146 15.59 -18.50 -11.94
CA TYR A 146 17.02 -18.41 -12.24
C TYR A 146 17.92 -18.30 -10.99
N SER A 147 17.32 -18.07 -9.82
CA SER A 147 17.98 -18.04 -8.53
C SER A 147 17.29 -19.03 -7.57
N LYS A 148 17.87 -19.22 -6.40
CA LYS A 148 17.22 -20.01 -5.33
C LYS A 148 16.44 -19.13 -4.35
N ASP A 149 16.39 -17.82 -4.63
CA ASP A 149 15.78 -16.86 -3.72
C ASP A 149 14.26 -16.96 -3.79
N LEU A 150 13.64 -16.84 -2.63
CA LEU A 150 12.20 -16.67 -2.47
C LEU A 150 11.92 -15.23 -2.06
N THR A 151 10.80 -14.67 -2.51
CA THR A 151 10.42 -13.29 -2.22
C THR A 151 8.91 -13.18 -1.99
N ARG A 152 8.49 -12.00 -1.54
CA ARG A 152 7.09 -11.66 -1.31
C ARG A 152 6.27 -11.82 -2.57
N ASP A 153 5.09 -12.37 -2.41
CA ASP A 153 4.10 -12.40 -3.46
C ASP A 153 3.52 -11.00 -3.72
N ILE A 154 3.05 -10.78 -4.95
CA ILE A 154 2.28 -9.60 -5.32
C ILE A 154 0.81 -9.90 -5.05
N LEU A 155 0.19 -9.16 -4.14
CA LEU A 155 -1.21 -9.36 -3.76
C LEU A 155 -2.14 -8.54 -4.67
N HIS A 156 -3.02 -9.23 -5.41
CA HIS A 156 -4.08 -8.61 -6.18
C HIS A 156 -5.42 -8.77 -5.46
N VAL A 157 -6.13 -7.66 -5.27
CA VAL A 157 -7.46 -7.61 -4.63
C VAL A 157 -8.43 -6.90 -5.57
N GLN A 158 -9.56 -7.53 -5.87
CA GLN A 158 -10.67 -6.97 -6.63
C GLN A 158 -11.90 -6.85 -5.75
N GLY A 159 -12.65 -5.76 -5.89
CA GLY A 159 -13.89 -5.57 -5.16
C GLY A 159 -14.68 -4.36 -5.62
N LYS A 160 -15.82 -4.17 -5.00
CA LYS A 160 -16.74 -3.06 -5.31
C LYS A 160 -16.74 -2.00 -4.22
N VAL A 161 -16.64 -0.76 -4.64
CA VAL A 161 -16.94 0.39 -3.78
C VAL A 161 -18.45 0.58 -3.65
N ILE A 162 -18.83 1.36 -2.63
CA ILE A 162 -20.23 1.54 -2.22
C ILE A 162 -21.15 2.07 -3.34
N ASN A 163 -20.60 2.76 -4.35
CA ASN A 163 -21.34 3.21 -5.54
C ASN A 163 -21.45 2.13 -6.64
N GLY A 164 -20.94 0.91 -6.39
CA GLY A 164 -21.01 -0.23 -7.31
C GLY A 164 -19.86 -0.35 -8.32
N GLU A 165 -18.94 0.62 -8.36
CA GLU A 165 -17.78 0.55 -9.26
C GLU A 165 -16.76 -0.49 -8.77
N THR A 166 -16.17 -1.24 -9.71
CA THR A 166 -15.09 -2.19 -9.41
C THR A 166 -13.75 -1.48 -9.38
N LEU A 167 -12.96 -1.75 -8.34
CA LEU A 167 -11.56 -1.35 -8.23
C LEU A 167 -10.68 -2.59 -8.06
N HIS A 168 -9.49 -2.53 -8.67
CA HIS A 168 -8.41 -3.48 -8.48
C HIS A 168 -7.27 -2.80 -7.73
N PHE A 169 -6.79 -3.43 -6.66
CA PHE A 169 -5.61 -3.02 -5.92
C PHE A 169 -4.53 -4.07 -6.09
N ILE A 170 -3.30 -3.66 -6.40
CA ILE A 170 -2.15 -4.54 -6.52
C ILE A 170 -1.08 -4.03 -5.56
N ILE A 171 -0.80 -4.83 -4.51
CA ILE A 171 0.10 -4.47 -3.41
C ILE A 171 1.42 -5.20 -3.61
N ASN A 172 2.52 -4.47 -3.54
CA ASN A 172 3.85 -4.92 -3.88
C ASN A 172 4.85 -4.67 -2.74
N HIS A 173 5.83 -5.57 -2.62
CA HIS A 173 7.10 -5.30 -1.95
C HIS A 173 8.18 -6.06 -2.72
N TRP A 174 8.87 -5.35 -3.62
CA TRP A 174 9.85 -5.97 -4.50
C TRP A 174 11.16 -6.29 -3.78
N PRO A 175 12.01 -7.16 -4.38
CA PRO A 175 13.31 -7.51 -3.82
C PRO A 175 14.17 -6.27 -3.56
N SER A 176 14.75 -6.22 -2.35
CA SER A 176 15.56 -5.08 -1.92
C SER A 176 16.84 -4.91 -2.76
N ARG A 177 17.48 -3.74 -2.66
CA ARG A 177 18.77 -3.42 -3.29
C ARG A 177 19.96 -4.10 -2.59
N GLY A 178 19.74 -5.29 -2.00
CA GLY A 178 20.78 -6.08 -1.33
C GLY A 178 21.95 -6.40 -2.27
N GLY A 179 23.17 -6.15 -1.82
CA GLY A 179 24.36 -6.28 -2.66
C GLY A 179 24.61 -5.13 -3.65
N GLY A 180 23.72 -4.14 -3.67
CA GLY A 180 23.71 -3.00 -4.58
C GLY A 180 22.54 -3.01 -5.56
N SER A 181 22.11 -1.83 -6.01
CA SER A 181 20.95 -1.67 -6.90
C SER A 181 21.14 -2.47 -8.20
N GLU A 182 22.28 -2.36 -8.85
CA GLU A 182 22.60 -3.07 -10.09
C GLU A 182 22.63 -4.60 -9.93
N ALA A 183 23.26 -5.09 -8.84
CA ALA A 183 23.36 -6.52 -8.58
C ALA A 183 22.01 -7.23 -8.34
N SER A 184 21.04 -6.50 -7.84
CA SER A 184 19.68 -7.00 -7.55
C SER A 184 18.63 -6.59 -8.58
N GLU A 185 18.97 -5.80 -9.61
CA GLU A 185 18.04 -5.26 -10.63
C GLU A 185 17.22 -6.38 -11.31
N SER A 186 17.87 -7.51 -11.66
CA SER A 186 17.19 -8.63 -12.33
C SER A 186 16.01 -9.17 -11.53
N LYS A 187 16.08 -9.15 -10.19
CA LYS A 187 15.00 -9.61 -9.32
C LYS A 187 13.80 -8.63 -9.35
N ARG A 188 14.07 -7.32 -9.38
CA ARG A 188 13.02 -6.31 -9.50
C ARG A 188 12.40 -6.28 -10.89
N ILE A 189 13.19 -6.53 -11.94
CA ILE A 189 12.68 -6.76 -13.31
C ILE A 189 11.72 -7.96 -13.35
N ALA A 190 12.04 -9.07 -12.66
CA ALA A 190 11.14 -10.21 -12.58
C ALA A 190 9.82 -9.87 -11.87
N ALA A 191 9.88 -9.12 -10.76
CA ALA A 191 8.69 -8.63 -10.07
C ALA A 191 7.85 -7.68 -10.97
N ALA A 192 8.49 -6.74 -11.67
CA ALA A 192 7.85 -5.85 -12.65
C ALA A 192 7.18 -6.63 -13.78
N THR A 193 7.82 -7.69 -14.28
CA THR A 193 7.27 -8.57 -15.31
C THR A 193 6.02 -9.29 -14.81
N THR A 194 6.06 -9.81 -13.58
CA THR A 194 4.90 -10.46 -12.94
C THR A 194 3.74 -9.46 -12.78
N LEU A 195 4.01 -8.26 -12.28
CA LEU A 195 3.01 -7.19 -12.17
C LEU A 195 2.42 -6.82 -13.55
N ASN A 196 3.25 -6.72 -14.59
CA ASN A 196 2.78 -6.44 -15.95
C ASN A 196 1.86 -7.56 -16.46
N ASN A 197 2.17 -8.83 -16.19
CA ASN A 197 1.32 -9.97 -16.55
C ASN A 197 -0.03 -9.93 -15.82
N ILE A 198 -0.07 -9.52 -14.56
CA ILE A 198 -1.32 -9.30 -13.82
C ILE A 198 -2.14 -8.20 -14.51
N LYS A 199 -1.53 -7.04 -14.82
CA LYS A 199 -2.17 -5.95 -15.56
C LYS A 199 -2.78 -6.43 -16.89
N VAL A 200 -2.00 -7.13 -17.69
CA VAL A 200 -2.44 -7.65 -19.00
C VAL A 200 -3.61 -8.62 -18.84
N SER A 201 -3.56 -9.50 -17.84
CA SER A 201 -4.65 -10.45 -17.54
C SER A 201 -5.95 -9.72 -17.17
N ILE A 202 -5.88 -8.70 -16.32
CA ILE A 202 -7.05 -7.90 -15.94
C ILE A 202 -7.61 -7.18 -17.18
N LEU A 203 -6.77 -6.47 -17.94
CA LEU A 203 -7.21 -5.67 -19.09
C LEU A 203 -7.74 -6.52 -20.25
N LYS A 204 -7.38 -7.80 -20.32
CA LYS A 204 -7.94 -8.74 -21.29
C LYS A 204 -9.42 -9.01 -21.07
N THR A 205 -9.85 -9.08 -19.83
CA THR A 205 -11.26 -9.32 -19.45
C THR A 205 -12.02 -8.03 -19.20
N GLU A 206 -11.32 -7.02 -18.68
CA GLU A 206 -11.87 -5.72 -18.30
C GLU A 206 -11.03 -4.57 -18.93
N PRO A 207 -11.22 -4.27 -20.24
CA PRO A 207 -10.37 -3.30 -20.97
C PRO A 207 -10.34 -1.87 -20.41
N ASN A 208 -11.28 -1.53 -19.53
CA ASN A 208 -11.37 -0.26 -18.83
C ASN A 208 -11.29 -0.44 -17.29
N ALA A 209 -10.60 -1.47 -16.83
CA ALA A 209 -10.41 -1.70 -15.40
C ALA A 209 -9.77 -0.50 -14.70
N LYS A 210 -10.28 -0.17 -13.52
CA LYS A 210 -9.70 0.82 -12.62
C LYS A 210 -8.73 0.11 -11.69
N ILE A 211 -7.44 0.23 -12.01
CA ILE A 211 -6.36 -0.46 -11.31
C ILE A 211 -5.50 0.54 -10.56
N ILE A 212 -5.23 0.25 -9.30
CA ILE A 212 -4.35 1.01 -8.43
C ILE A 212 -3.23 0.05 -8.00
N VAL A 213 -2.00 0.42 -8.32
CA VAL A 213 -0.80 -0.32 -7.93
C VAL A 213 -0.09 0.47 -6.87
N MET A 214 0.28 -0.17 -5.77
CA MET A 214 1.01 0.48 -4.68
C MET A 214 2.06 -0.46 -4.10
N GLY A 215 3.12 0.09 -3.55
CA GLY A 215 4.15 -0.75 -2.96
C GLY A 215 5.43 -0.01 -2.61
N ASP A 216 6.28 -0.73 -1.87
CA ASP A 216 7.71 -0.52 -1.83
C ASP A 216 8.34 -1.29 -3.01
N PHE A 217 8.67 -0.55 -4.06
CA PHE A 217 9.22 -1.14 -5.28
C PHE A 217 10.73 -1.38 -5.18
N ASN A 218 11.39 -0.87 -4.14
CA ASN A 218 12.84 -0.90 -4.01
C ASN A 218 13.58 -0.35 -5.25
N ASP A 219 12.85 0.29 -6.14
CA ASP A 219 13.29 1.05 -7.32
C ASP A 219 12.54 2.38 -7.39
N GLU A 220 13.17 3.38 -7.99
CA GLU A 220 12.60 4.70 -8.18
C GLU A 220 11.74 4.76 -9.46
N PRO A 221 10.84 5.74 -9.61
CA PRO A 221 10.04 5.92 -10.83
C PRO A 221 10.84 5.91 -12.12
N SER A 222 12.09 6.39 -12.09
CA SER A 222 13.00 6.44 -13.24
C SER A 222 13.78 5.15 -13.49
N ASP A 223 13.76 4.18 -12.56
CA ASP A 223 14.49 2.92 -12.72
C ASP A 223 13.84 2.02 -13.79
N LYS A 224 14.67 1.20 -14.43
CA LYS A 224 14.31 0.36 -15.57
C LYS A 224 13.09 -0.54 -15.34
N SER A 225 12.97 -1.11 -14.16
CA SER A 225 11.85 -2.00 -13.80
C SER A 225 10.50 -1.27 -13.89
N ILE A 226 10.45 0.00 -13.49
CA ILE A 226 9.26 0.86 -13.52
C ILE A 226 9.10 1.52 -14.90
N ALA A 227 10.13 2.24 -15.34
CA ALA A 227 10.05 3.08 -16.53
C ALA A 227 9.96 2.29 -17.84
N GLU A 228 10.70 1.17 -17.96
CA GLU A 228 10.77 0.41 -19.20
C GLU A 228 9.97 -0.90 -19.15
N VAL A 229 10.17 -1.73 -18.10
CA VAL A 229 9.54 -3.07 -18.04
C VAL A 229 8.06 -2.97 -17.77
N LEU A 230 7.64 -2.14 -16.81
CA LEU A 230 6.23 -1.90 -16.51
C LEU A 230 5.60 -0.86 -17.45
N ASP A 231 6.43 -0.10 -18.18
CA ASP A 231 6.05 0.95 -19.14
C ASP A 231 5.13 2.01 -18.48
N VAL A 232 5.63 2.64 -17.43
CA VAL A 232 4.85 3.59 -16.62
C VAL A 232 5.07 5.01 -17.13
N SER A 233 4.00 5.76 -17.31
CA SER A 233 4.05 7.18 -17.68
C SER A 233 4.26 8.07 -16.45
N CYS A 234 5.18 9.03 -16.56
CA CYS A 234 5.31 10.15 -15.64
C CYS A 234 4.53 11.40 -16.07
N ASN A 235 3.82 11.33 -17.19
CA ASN A 235 3.04 12.44 -17.73
C ASN A 235 1.56 12.04 -17.80
N GLN A 236 0.75 12.60 -16.92
CA GLN A 236 -0.67 12.28 -16.83
C GLN A 236 -1.40 12.46 -18.16
N SER A 237 -1.14 13.57 -18.87
CA SER A 237 -1.82 13.92 -20.13
C SER A 237 -1.42 13.02 -21.31
N ASN A 238 -0.26 12.37 -21.22
CA ASN A 238 0.29 11.51 -22.27
C ASN A 238 0.21 10.02 -21.92
N THR A 239 -0.45 9.67 -20.81
CA THR A 239 -0.62 8.27 -20.41
C THR A 239 -1.54 7.56 -21.40
N ALA A 240 -1.00 6.59 -22.14
CA ALA A 240 -1.76 5.84 -23.12
C ALA A 240 -2.74 4.85 -22.46
N LYS A 241 -3.76 4.45 -23.23
CA LYS A 241 -4.70 3.44 -22.78
C LYS A 241 -3.96 2.15 -22.43
N GLY A 242 -4.20 1.62 -21.21
CA GLY A 242 -3.56 0.42 -20.70
C GLY A 242 -2.21 0.65 -20.02
N GLN A 243 -1.66 1.86 -20.04
CA GLN A 243 -0.52 2.25 -19.21
C GLN A 243 -0.96 2.63 -17.80
N PHE A 244 -0.01 2.61 -16.89
CA PHE A 244 -0.11 3.26 -15.59
C PHE A 244 0.49 4.67 -15.65
N PHE A 245 -0.07 5.57 -14.85
CA PHE A 245 0.50 6.86 -14.50
C PHE A 245 1.08 6.76 -13.09
N ASN A 246 2.35 7.14 -12.93
CA ASN A 246 2.98 7.22 -11.62
C ASN A 246 2.83 8.63 -11.04
N ALA A 247 2.08 8.74 -9.95
CA ALA A 247 1.80 10.03 -9.33
C ALA A 247 3.01 10.62 -8.56
N PHE A 248 4.11 9.88 -8.40
CA PHE A 248 5.28 10.25 -7.59
C PHE A 248 6.50 10.68 -8.40
N CYS A 249 6.47 10.62 -9.73
CA CYS A 249 7.60 11.03 -10.57
C CYS A 249 8.07 12.47 -10.34
N ASP A 250 7.16 13.42 -10.15
CA ASP A 250 7.54 14.81 -9.93
C ASP A 250 8.10 15.05 -8.52
N ILE A 251 7.73 14.18 -7.56
CA ILE A 251 8.28 14.20 -6.20
C ILE A 251 9.72 13.69 -6.22
N GLU A 252 10.02 12.60 -6.96
CA GLU A 252 11.38 12.11 -7.22
C GLU A 252 12.24 13.16 -7.87
N LYS A 253 11.78 13.77 -8.97
CA LYS A 253 12.51 14.85 -9.69
C LYS A 253 12.80 16.06 -8.80
N ALA A 254 11.99 16.30 -7.77
CA ALA A 254 12.21 17.36 -6.80
C ALA A 254 13.22 16.95 -5.71
N GLY A 255 13.85 15.77 -5.80
CA GLY A 255 14.81 15.24 -4.85
C GLY A 255 14.18 14.83 -3.50
N LYS A 256 12.90 14.46 -3.51
CA LYS A 256 12.18 13.98 -2.33
C LYS A 256 11.90 12.49 -2.47
N GLY A 257 11.81 11.79 -1.33
CA GLY A 257 11.58 10.36 -1.31
C GLY A 257 10.88 9.91 -0.03
N SER A 258 10.56 8.64 0.01
CA SER A 258 9.96 7.97 1.17
C SER A 258 10.98 7.27 2.06
N TYR A 259 12.16 7.01 1.53
CA TYR A 259 13.27 6.34 2.21
C TYR A 259 14.54 7.18 2.15
N LEU A 260 15.25 7.33 3.27
CA LEU A 260 16.48 8.12 3.32
C LEU A 260 17.68 7.23 3.60
N TYR A 261 18.60 7.16 2.63
CA TYR A 261 19.81 6.37 2.72
C TYR A 261 21.03 7.21 2.39
N ARG A 262 22.03 7.26 3.30
CA ARG A 262 23.29 8.02 3.12
C ARG A 262 23.06 9.46 2.68
N ASP A 263 22.12 10.13 3.34
CA ASP A 263 21.73 11.54 3.11
C ASP A 263 21.10 11.79 1.72
N SER A 264 20.69 10.73 1.00
CA SER A 264 19.91 10.82 -0.23
C SER A 264 18.52 10.23 -0.05
N TRP A 265 17.51 10.97 -0.49
CA TRP A 265 16.13 10.48 -0.53
C TRP A 265 15.90 9.63 -1.77
N ASP A 266 15.41 8.42 -1.56
CA ASP A 266 14.94 7.52 -2.61
C ASP A 266 13.40 7.45 -2.58
N MET A 267 12.75 7.49 -3.77
CA MET A 267 11.29 7.39 -3.90
C MET A 267 10.86 5.95 -4.14
N LEU A 268 10.99 5.10 -3.11
CA LEU A 268 10.76 3.66 -3.19
C LEU A 268 9.28 3.28 -3.04
N ASP A 269 8.54 4.00 -2.19
CA ASP A 269 7.12 3.77 -1.93
C ASP A 269 6.29 4.61 -2.90
N GLN A 270 5.54 3.96 -3.80
CA GLN A 270 4.86 4.64 -4.90
C GLN A 270 3.42 4.14 -5.05
N ILE A 271 2.57 4.99 -5.63
CA ILE A 271 1.21 4.62 -6.04
C ILE A 271 1.02 5.04 -7.49
N MET A 272 0.64 4.07 -8.32
CA MET A 272 0.37 4.23 -9.74
C MET A 272 -1.10 3.93 -10.02
N VAL A 273 -1.68 4.61 -10.98
CA VAL A 273 -3.08 4.43 -11.36
C VAL A 273 -3.23 4.11 -12.85
N SER A 274 -4.18 3.26 -13.23
CA SER A 274 -4.47 2.99 -14.64
C SER A 274 -4.98 4.24 -15.35
N SER A 275 -4.74 4.33 -16.65
CA SER A 275 -5.22 5.43 -17.51
C SER A 275 -6.73 5.69 -17.39
N THR A 276 -7.51 4.67 -17.08
CA THR A 276 -8.96 4.78 -16.84
C THR A 276 -9.30 5.67 -15.63
N LEU A 277 -8.42 5.69 -14.63
CA LEU A 277 -8.60 6.55 -13.44
C LEU A 277 -8.17 8.01 -13.67
N LEU A 278 -7.64 8.36 -14.84
CA LEU A 278 -7.21 9.73 -15.16
C LEU A 278 -8.31 10.56 -15.84
N SER A 279 -9.40 9.93 -16.26
CA SER A 279 -10.50 10.61 -16.93
C SER A 279 -11.57 11.03 -15.93
N ASP A 280 -11.94 12.31 -15.96
CA ASP A 280 -13.06 12.86 -15.20
C ASP A 280 -14.39 12.59 -15.95
N THR A 281 -15.12 11.56 -15.54
CA THR A 281 -16.32 11.07 -16.22
C THR A 281 -17.50 10.87 -15.27
N ASN A 282 -17.64 11.67 -14.22
CA ASN A 282 -18.64 11.44 -13.16
C ASN A 282 -18.55 10.04 -12.53
N ALA A 283 -17.34 9.53 -12.42
CA ALA A 283 -17.01 8.23 -11.85
C ALA A 283 -15.75 8.36 -11.02
N ILE A 284 -15.43 7.38 -10.19
CA ILE A 284 -14.22 7.41 -9.37
C ILE A 284 -12.98 7.60 -10.27
N HIS A 285 -12.22 8.65 -9.97
CA HIS A 285 -11.01 9.01 -10.69
C HIS A 285 -9.92 9.57 -9.75
N PHE A 286 -8.68 9.58 -10.22
CA PHE A 286 -7.54 10.14 -9.51
C PHE A 286 -7.68 11.66 -9.36
N LYS A 287 -7.55 12.15 -8.14
CA LYS A 287 -7.50 13.59 -7.88
C LYS A 287 -6.12 14.13 -8.24
N ASN A 288 -6.05 14.96 -9.26
CA ASN A 288 -4.80 15.55 -9.74
C ASN A 288 -4.02 16.22 -8.61
N ASN A 289 -2.69 16.08 -8.65
CA ASN A 289 -1.77 16.68 -7.68
C ASN A 289 -2.02 16.28 -6.22
N SER A 290 -2.63 15.12 -5.98
CA SER A 290 -2.90 14.63 -4.63
C SER A 290 -1.81 13.73 -4.05
N ALA A 291 -0.83 13.33 -4.86
CA ALA A 291 0.28 12.52 -4.40
C ALA A 291 1.08 13.23 -3.29
N THR A 292 1.25 12.56 -2.17
CA THR A 292 1.83 13.15 -0.97
C THR A 292 2.66 12.11 -0.22
N ILE A 293 3.84 12.54 0.26
CA ILE A 293 4.59 11.82 1.29
C ILE A 293 4.16 12.41 2.64
N LYS A 294 3.65 11.58 3.53
CA LYS A 294 3.31 12.02 4.90
C LYS A 294 4.58 12.09 5.73
N SER A 295 4.94 13.28 6.12
CA SER A 295 6.09 13.55 6.99
C SER A 295 5.71 14.58 8.04
N GLU A 296 5.84 14.23 9.29
CA GLU A 296 5.65 15.10 10.44
C GLU A 296 6.93 15.14 11.26
N THR A 297 7.19 16.24 11.96
CA THR A 297 8.42 16.39 12.75
C THR A 297 8.63 15.28 13.78
N TRP A 298 7.52 14.75 14.34
CA TRP A 298 7.57 13.66 15.31
C TRP A 298 7.86 12.30 14.67
N MET A 299 7.79 12.17 13.34
CA MET A 299 8.17 10.97 12.58
C MET A 299 9.65 10.95 12.23
N LEU A 300 10.39 12.02 12.52
CA LEU A 300 11.79 12.18 12.14
C LEU A 300 12.71 12.11 13.34
N GLN A 301 13.92 11.64 13.12
CA GLN A 301 14.99 11.64 14.11
C GLN A 301 15.53 13.04 14.34
N THR A 302 16.11 13.24 15.51
CA THR A 302 16.83 14.44 15.92
C THR A 302 18.31 14.14 16.19
N GLY A 303 19.14 15.17 16.31
CA GLY A 303 20.56 15.04 16.63
C GLY A 303 21.38 14.53 15.45
N LYS A 304 22.18 13.46 15.65
CA LYS A 304 23.11 12.98 14.63
C LYS A 304 22.45 12.57 13.31
N TYR A 305 21.22 12.08 13.37
CA TYR A 305 20.44 11.62 12.22
C TYR A 305 19.21 12.50 12.00
N GLU A 306 19.35 13.80 12.24
CA GLU A 306 18.27 14.76 12.06
C GLU A 306 17.67 14.67 10.66
N GLY A 307 16.35 14.60 10.59
CA GLY A 307 15.61 14.50 9.34
C GLY A 307 15.45 13.09 8.78
N TYR A 308 16.14 12.08 9.30
CA TYR A 308 15.88 10.67 8.95
C TYR A 308 14.55 10.20 9.53
N PRO A 309 13.82 9.31 8.87
CA PRO A 309 12.67 8.65 9.48
C PRO A 309 13.04 8.01 10.82
N LEU A 310 12.21 8.20 11.85
CA LEU A 310 12.44 7.63 13.17
C LEU A 310 11.99 6.16 13.15
N ARG A 311 12.95 5.29 12.87
CA ARG A 311 12.79 3.85 12.74
C ARG A 311 12.72 3.14 14.10
N THR A 312 12.31 1.87 14.07
CA THR A 312 12.20 1.03 15.28
C THR A 312 13.57 0.73 15.88
N TYR A 313 14.55 0.42 15.04
CA TYR A 313 15.93 0.12 15.46
C TYR A 313 16.97 0.90 14.64
N GLY A 314 18.00 1.41 15.31
CA GLY A 314 19.27 1.86 14.71
C GLY A 314 20.34 0.80 14.93
N GLY A 315 20.58 -0.07 13.97
CA GLY A 315 21.32 -1.30 14.22
C GLY A 315 20.60 -2.18 15.24
N ASN A 316 21.25 -2.50 16.37
CA ASN A 316 20.62 -3.26 17.47
C ASN A 316 20.08 -2.38 18.60
N THR A 317 20.15 -1.06 18.44
CA THR A 317 19.62 -0.13 19.44
C THR A 317 18.14 0.13 19.18
N TYR A 318 17.29 -0.18 20.15
CA TYR A 318 15.86 0.12 20.10
C TYR A 318 15.63 1.64 20.21
N LEU A 319 15.03 2.25 19.21
CA LEU A 319 14.75 3.67 19.14
C LEU A 319 13.26 4.01 19.41
N ASN A 320 12.41 2.99 19.47
CA ASN A 320 10.97 3.15 19.67
C ASN A 320 10.29 4.07 18.63
N GLY A 321 10.72 3.96 17.39
CA GLY A 321 10.22 4.78 16.29
C GLY A 321 8.97 4.20 15.62
N TYR A 322 8.78 4.64 14.39
CA TYR A 322 7.60 4.33 13.58
C TYR A 322 7.96 3.36 12.45
N SER A 323 8.76 3.82 11.50
CA SER A 323 9.30 3.05 10.37
C SER A 323 10.52 3.79 9.80
N ASP A 324 11.37 3.08 9.06
CA ASP A 324 12.45 3.68 8.26
C ASP A 324 11.95 4.21 6.90
N HIS A 325 10.68 4.01 6.59
CA HIS A 325 9.98 4.62 5.47
C HIS A 325 8.97 5.66 5.92
N LEU A 326 8.73 6.66 5.08
CA LEU A 326 7.62 7.59 5.22
C LEU A 326 6.45 7.10 4.35
N PRO A 327 5.22 7.05 4.89
CA PRO A 327 4.09 6.59 4.12
C PRO A 327 3.67 7.59 3.03
N VAL A 328 3.08 7.05 1.97
CA VAL A 328 2.62 7.82 0.82
C VAL A 328 1.12 7.65 0.61
N PHE A 329 0.47 8.64 0.03
CA PHE A 329 -0.93 8.53 -0.33
C PHE A 329 -1.32 9.36 -1.55
N ILE A 330 -2.43 8.98 -2.18
CA ILE A 330 -3.15 9.73 -3.20
C ILE A 330 -4.63 9.85 -2.80
N LEU A 331 -5.36 10.69 -3.48
CA LEU A 331 -6.81 10.81 -3.34
C LEU A 331 -7.51 10.37 -4.63
N LEU A 332 -8.61 9.65 -4.44
CA LEU A 332 -9.62 9.41 -5.47
C LEU A 332 -10.82 10.30 -5.15
N GLN A 333 -11.53 10.74 -6.19
CA GLN A 333 -12.77 11.51 -6.08
C GLN A 333 -13.79 11.03 -7.11
N ASN A 334 -15.06 11.37 -6.86
CA ASN A 334 -16.18 11.11 -7.77
C ASN A 334 -16.82 12.41 -8.18
#